data_7e0cc655faf02904785bb2e4a2e85ad4
#
_entry.id   7e0cc655faf02904785bb2e4a2e85ad4
#
_cell.length_a   1.000
_cell.length_b   1.000
_cell.length_c   1.000
_cell.angle_alpha   90.00
_cell.angle_beta   90.00
_cell.angle_gamma   90.00
#
_symmetry.space_group_name_H-M   'P 1'
#
loop_
_entity.id
_entity.type
_entity.pdbx_description
1 polymer ?
#
loop_
_entity_poly.entity_id
_entity_poly.type
_entity_poly.pdbx_seq_one_letter_code
_entity_poly.pdbx_strand_id
1 'polypeptide(L)'
;MEENLRIIISGGGTGGHIFPAISIANAIKEQHPNTQILFVGAEGRMEMQRVPAAGYEIKGLPVSGFDRKHLFKNFAVLYQLAKSQIQAYSIINKFKPHAAVGVGGYASGPTLKTAGMMGIPTLIQEQNSYAGVTNKLLAKSAKKICVAYDGMEKFFEKEKIILTGNPVRQGLLTSKVTKVEALKTFELNSDKKTILILGGSLGARTINQCMMANIEKIKSSDIQFIWQTGKIYYDKVMEAIKGEEKIPNLHVTDFISNMENAYGAADLIISRAGAGSISEFCLLKKPVILVPSPNVAEDHQTKNALALVNKEAAIYVKDSEAIEKLFDVAIETIKQDTVLTKLSANIVQLAFPNSANVIAEEVYKLAIKYKDEHGY
;
A
#
# COMPACT_ATOMS: atom_id res chain seq x y z
N MET A 1 -6.36 -35.49 -0.23
CA MET A 1 -7.55 -34.78 0.32
C MET A 1 -7.13 -33.35 0.55
N GLU A 2 -7.83 -32.37 -0.04
CA GLU A 2 -7.56 -30.97 0.24
C GLU A 2 -7.87 -30.66 1.70
N GLU A 3 -6.94 -30.03 2.39
CA GLU A 3 -7.04 -29.79 3.81
C GLU A 3 -7.89 -28.59 4.15
N ASN A 4 -8.85 -28.77 5.06
CA ASN A 4 -9.67 -27.69 5.60
C ASN A 4 -8.86 -26.87 6.62
N LEU A 5 -8.16 -25.84 6.17
CA LEU A 5 -7.43 -24.92 7.03
C LEU A 5 -8.29 -23.72 7.46
N ARG A 6 -7.96 -23.16 8.62
CA ARG A 6 -8.56 -21.94 9.15
C ARG A 6 -7.46 -20.92 9.41
N ILE A 7 -7.57 -19.75 8.82
CA ILE A 7 -6.56 -18.70 8.91
C ILE A 7 -7.21 -17.39 9.33
N ILE A 8 -6.64 -16.71 10.31
CA ILE A 8 -6.99 -15.34 10.67
C ILE A 8 -6.03 -14.40 9.98
N ILE A 9 -6.57 -13.33 9.35
CA ILE A 9 -5.77 -12.22 8.80
C ILE A 9 -6.18 -10.94 9.51
N SER A 10 -5.22 -10.24 10.12
CA SER A 10 -5.48 -9.04 10.89
C SER A 10 -4.67 -7.86 10.38
N GLY A 11 -5.36 -6.73 10.20
CA GLY A 11 -4.77 -5.48 9.78
C GLY A 11 -5.82 -4.48 9.37
N GLY A 12 -5.40 -3.25 9.15
CA GLY A 12 -6.34 -2.21 8.72
C GLY A 12 -5.90 -0.80 9.07
N GLY A 13 -6.89 0.10 9.12
CA GLY A 13 -6.71 1.52 9.38
C GLY A 13 -6.41 2.34 8.12
N THR A 14 -5.69 1.78 7.15
CA THR A 14 -5.35 2.42 5.87
C THR A 14 -5.37 1.43 4.72
N GLY A 15 -5.52 1.93 3.49
CA GLY A 15 -5.41 1.10 2.27
C GLY A 15 -4.06 0.35 2.18
N GLY A 16 -2.98 0.94 2.72
CA GLY A 16 -1.65 0.32 2.75
C GLY A 16 -1.58 -1.01 3.52
N HIS A 17 -2.49 -1.25 4.46
CA HIS A 17 -2.61 -2.53 5.18
C HIS A 17 -3.73 -3.42 4.62
N ILE A 18 -4.86 -2.79 4.23
CA ILE A 18 -6.05 -3.53 3.81
C ILE A 18 -5.81 -4.27 2.48
N PHE A 19 -5.26 -3.61 1.48
CA PHE A 19 -5.05 -4.22 0.17
C PHE A 19 -4.01 -5.36 0.19
N PRO A 20 -2.86 -5.26 0.87
CA PRO A 20 -1.98 -6.40 1.10
C PRO A 20 -2.67 -7.58 1.79
N ALA A 21 -3.49 -7.33 2.82
CA ALA A 21 -4.24 -8.36 3.51
C ALA A 21 -5.20 -9.12 2.58
N ILE A 22 -5.96 -8.38 1.76
CA ILE A 22 -6.87 -8.97 0.76
C ILE A 22 -6.08 -9.73 -0.32
N SER A 23 -4.96 -9.20 -0.78
CA SER A 23 -4.11 -9.89 -1.77
C SER A 23 -3.55 -11.21 -1.25
N ILE A 24 -3.13 -11.26 0.03
CA ILE A 24 -2.71 -12.51 0.68
C ILE A 24 -3.88 -13.49 0.79
N ALA A 25 -5.06 -13.02 1.21
CA ALA A 25 -6.25 -13.86 1.31
C ALA A 25 -6.65 -14.47 -0.04
N ASN A 26 -6.63 -13.66 -1.10
CA ASN A 26 -6.91 -14.12 -2.47
C ASN A 26 -5.91 -15.19 -2.91
N ALA A 27 -4.61 -14.97 -2.70
CA ALA A 27 -3.57 -15.94 -3.04
C ALA A 27 -3.71 -17.26 -2.26
N ILE A 28 -4.10 -17.20 -0.98
CA ILE A 28 -4.41 -18.40 -0.19
C ILE A 28 -5.61 -19.13 -0.76
N LYS A 29 -6.69 -18.42 -1.13
CA LYS A 29 -7.89 -19.03 -1.70
C LYS A 29 -7.68 -19.59 -3.09
N GLU A 30 -6.81 -18.98 -3.88
CA GLU A 30 -6.44 -19.45 -5.22
C GLU A 30 -5.64 -20.77 -5.14
N GLN A 31 -4.69 -20.86 -4.23
CA GLN A 31 -3.85 -22.05 -4.04
C GLN A 31 -4.55 -23.14 -3.23
N HIS A 32 -5.40 -22.76 -2.28
CA HIS A 32 -6.06 -23.66 -1.32
C HIS A 32 -7.53 -23.26 -1.14
N PRO A 33 -8.43 -23.59 -2.10
CA PRO A 33 -9.82 -23.10 -2.15
C PRO A 33 -10.66 -23.43 -0.90
N ASN A 34 -10.37 -24.55 -0.23
CA ASN A 34 -11.11 -25.00 0.95
C ASN A 34 -10.69 -24.29 2.25
N THR A 35 -9.66 -23.42 2.22
CA THR A 35 -9.22 -22.67 3.41
C THR A 35 -10.29 -21.66 3.84
N GLN A 36 -10.67 -21.70 5.11
CA GLN A 36 -11.54 -20.70 5.72
C GLN A 36 -10.70 -19.50 6.18
N ILE A 37 -11.10 -18.31 5.80
CA ILE A 37 -10.39 -17.07 6.15
C ILE A 37 -11.35 -16.17 6.92
N LEU A 38 -10.89 -15.71 8.10
CA LEU A 38 -11.58 -14.72 8.92
C LEU A 38 -10.67 -13.50 9.09
N PHE A 39 -11.17 -12.31 8.73
CA PHE A 39 -10.48 -11.07 9.02
C PHE A 39 -10.80 -10.54 10.41
N VAL A 40 -9.80 -9.85 11.00
CA VAL A 40 -9.97 -9.11 12.24
C VAL A 40 -9.43 -7.69 12.04
N GLY A 41 -10.30 -6.69 12.15
CA GLY A 41 -10.02 -5.28 11.89
C GLY A 41 -10.40 -4.37 13.05
N ALA A 42 -10.19 -3.07 12.93
CA ALA A 42 -10.64 -2.06 13.88
C ALA A 42 -12.06 -1.59 13.58
N GLU A 43 -12.93 -1.55 14.60
CA GLU A 43 -14.29 -1.05 14.46
C GLU A 43 -14.34 0.37 13.90
N GLY A 44 -15.32 0.64 13.02
CA GLY A 44 -15.53 1.95 12.42
C GLY A 44 -14.45 2.41 11.43
N ARG A 45 -13.54 1.52 11.02
CA ARG A 45 -12.49 1.80 10.05
C ARG A 45 -12.81 1.25 8.66
N MET A 46 -12.01 1.66 7.69
CA MET A 46 -12.19 1.35 6.27
C MET A 46 -12.27 -0.16 5.97
N GLU A 47 -11.53 -0.97 6.70
CA GLU A 47 -11.53 -2.43 6.57
C GLU A 47 -12.89 -3.06 6.79
N MET A 48 -13.73 -2.49 7.67
CA MET A 48 -15.08 -2.98 7.93
C MET A 48 -16.00 -2.91 6.71
N GLN A 49 -15.65 -2.10 5.70
CA GLN A 49 -16.38 -1.99 4.42
C GLN A 49 -15.64 -2.71 3.29
N ARG A 50 -14.31 -2.55 3.23
CA ARG A 50 -13.50 -3.04 2.10
C ARG A 50 -13.32 -4.55 2.09
N VAL A 51 -13.19 -5.16 3.27
CA VAL A 51 -13.02 -6.62 3.39
C VAL A 51 -14.30 -7.37 2.99
N PRO A 52 -15.50 -7.00 3.47
CA PRO A 52 -16.75 -7.61 2.97
C PRO A 52 -16.97 -7.39 1.47
N ALA A 53 -16.63 -6.20 0.95
CA ALA A 53 -16.70 -5.93 -0.49
C ALA A 53 -15.77 -6.82 -1.33
N ALA A 54 -14.71 -7.38 -0.71
CA ALA A 54 -13.83 -8.37 -1.31
C ALA A 54 -14.28 -9.83 -1.09
N GLY A 55 -15.45 -10.06 -0.46
CA GLY A 55 -16.04 -11.38 -0.25
C GLY A 55 -15.59 -12.11 1.02
N TYR A 56 -14.97 -11.42 1.99
CA TYR A 56 -14.49 -12.03 3.22
C TYR A 56 -15.27 -11.60 4.46
N GLU A 57 -15.42 -12.53 5.42
CA GLU A 57 -15.97 -12.21 6.73
C GLU A 57 -14.94 -11.41 7.56
N ILE A 58 -15.41 -10.40 8.31
CA ILE A 58 -14.57 -9.63 9.22
C ILE A 58 -15.24 -9.45 10.59
N LYS A 59 -14.45 -9.51 11.64
CA LYS A 59 -14.82 -9.14 13.02
C LYS A 59 -14.08 -7.86 13.41
N GLY A 60 -14.79 -6.94 14.05
CA GLY A 60 -14.21 -5.70 14.57
C GLY A 60 -13.63 -5.87 15.96
N LEU A 61 -12.57 -5.12 16.27
CA LEU A 61 -12.05 -4.91 17.62
C LEU A 61 -12.16 -3.43 17.99
N PRO A 62 -12.50 -3.08 19.24
CA PRO A 62 -12.59 -1.71 19.71
C PRO A 62 -11.20 -1.13 20.01
N VAL A 63 -10.37 -1.04 18.97
CA VAL A 63 -8.99 -0.52 19.07
C VAL A 63 -8.87 0.88 18.50
N SER A 64 -8.07 1.70 19.14
CA SER A 64 -7.68 3.02 18.66
C SER A 64 -6.17 3.25 18.82
N GLY A 65 -5.65 4.23 18.09
CA GLY A 65 -4.23 4.61 18.21
C GLY A 65 -3.96 5.39 19.49
N PHE A 66 -2.73 5.30 19.99
CA PHE A 66 -2.25 6.15 21.08
C PHE A 66 -2.20 7.62 20.64
N ASP A 67 -2.78 8.51 21.46
CA ASP A 67 -2.66 9.96 21.27
C ASP A 67 -1.32 10.41 21.85
N ARG A 68 -0.37 10.76 20.97
CA ARG A 68 0.98 11.22 21.37
C ARG A 68 0.97 12.61 22.02
N LYS A 69 -0.11 13.39 21.84
CA LYS A 69 -0.22 14.76 22.35
C LYS A 69 -0.94 14.84 23.70
N HIS A 70 -1.82 13.89 24.01
CA HIS A 70 -2.69 13.92 25.18
C HIS A 70 -2.57 12.64 25.99
N LEU A 71 -1.59 12.57 26.89
CA LEU A 71 -1.29 11.38 27.68
C LEU A 71 -2.47 10.84 28.51
N PHE A 72 -3.32 11.74 29.06
CA PHE A 72 -4.51 11.33 29.84
C PHE A 72 -5.55 10.57 29.00
N LYS A 73 -5.65 10.83 27.71
CA LYS A 73 -6.53 10.05 26.82
C LYS A 73 -6.07 8.60 26.64
N ASN A 74 -4.82 8.32 26.96
CA ASN A 74 -4.25 6.97 26.80
C ASN A 74 -4.78 5.97 27.85
N PHE A 75 -5.38 6.40 28.97
CA PHE A 75 -6.07 5.47 29.88
C PHE A 75 -7.27 4.79 29.18
N ALA A 76 -8.05 5.54 28.40
CA ALA A 76 -9.12 4.95 27.58
C ALA A 76 -8.56 3.98 26.53
N VAL A 77 -7.42 4.31 25.93
CA VAL A 77 -6.74 3.43 24.95
C VAL A 77 -6.26 2.13 25.60
N LEU A 78 -5.71 2.18 26.82
CA LEU A 78 -5.30 1.00 27.58
C LEU A 78 -6.50 0.09 27.92
N TYR A 79 -7.61 0.69 28.35
CA TYR A 79 -8.86 -0.05 28.57
C TYR A 79 -9.39 -0.70 27.30
N GLN A 80 -9.40 0.05 26.17
CA GLN A 80 -9.79 -0.50 24.87
C GLN A 80 -8.85 -1.62 24.41
N LEU A 81 -7.56 -1.49 24.68
CA LEU A 81 -6.58 -2.54 24.36
C LEU A 81 -6.85 -3.83 25.15
N ALA A 82 -7.12 -3.72 26.46
CA ALA A 82 -7.47 -4.88 27.28
C ALA A 82 -8.78 -5.54 26.80
N LYS A 83 -9.82 -4.73 26.53
CA LYS A 83 -11.09 -5.20 25.96
C LYS A 83 -10.87 -5.89 24.62
N SER A 84 -10.03 -5.31 23.75
CA SER A 84 -9.69 -5.89 22.45
C SER A 84 -8.96 -7.23 22.56
N GLN A 85 -8.11 -7.41 23.56
CA GLN A 85 -7.46 -8.70 23.81
C GLN A 85 -8.46 -9.77 24.23
N ILE A 86 -9.42 -9.46 25.12
CA ILE A 86 -10.48 -10.38 25.54
C ILE A 86 -11.35 -10.76 24.34
N GLN A 87 -11.71 -9.79 23.51
CA GLN A 87 -12.51 -10.04 22.34
C GLN A 87 -11.74 -10.84 21.27
N ALA A 88 -10.46 -10.54 21.05
CA ALA A 88 -9.58 -11.33 20.18
C ALA A 88 -9.48 -12.78 20.66
N TYR A 89 -9.35 -13.01 21.98
CA TYR A 89 -9.37 -14.35 22.55
C TYR A 89 -10.67 -15.09 22.23
N SER A 90 -11.83 -14.44 22.42
CA SER A 90 -13.14 -15.03 22.09
C SER A 90 -13.26 -15.40 20.61
N ILE A 91 -12.84 -14.49 19.71
CA ILE A 91 -12.85 -14.71 18.25
C ILE A 91 -11.95 -15.91 17.89
N ILE A 92 -10.71 -15.91 18.38
CA ILE A 92 -9.73 -16.94 18.08
C ILE A 92 -10.19 -18.31 18.63
N ASN A 93 -10.67 -18.34 19.88
CA ASN A 93 -11.15 -19.58 20.50
C ASN A 93 -12.37 -20.17 19.77
N LYS A 94 -13.27 -19.32 19.25
CA LYS A 94 -14.43 -19.76 18.47
C LYS A 94 -14.04 -20.23 17.07
N PHE A 95 -13.16 -19.50 16.39
CA PHE A 95 -12.76 -19.79 14.99
C PHE A 95 -11.73 -20.92 14.93
N LYS A 96 -10.89 -21.08 15.97
CA LYS A 96 -9.81 -22.09 16.08
C LYS A 96 -8.88 -22.07 14.85
N PRO A 97 -8.18 -20.96 14.58
CA PRO A 97 -7.30 -20.87 13.41
C PRO A 97 -6.06 -21.74 13.56
N HIS A 98 -5.54 -22.22 12.45
CA HIS A 98 -4.27 -22.96 12.39
C HIS A 98 -3.05 -22.02 12.18
N ALA A 99 -3.29 -20.80 11.70
CA ALA A 99 -2.29 -19.73 11.64
C ALA A 99 -2.96 -18.35 11.71
N ALA A 100 -2.19 -17.34 12.13
CA ALA A 100 -2.63 -15.95 12.13
C ALA A 100 -1.61 -15.06 11.41
N VAL A 101 -2.09 -14.16 10.52
CA VAL A 101 -1.30 -13.24 9.72
C VAL A 101 -1.58 -11.81 10.17
N GLY A 102 -0.53 -11.03 10.41
CA GLY A 102 -0.61 -9.60 10.72
C GLY A 102 0.02 -8.76 9.62
N VAL A 103 -0.77 -7.84 9.06
CA VAL A 103 -0.28 -6.93 8.03
C VAL A 103 -0.10 -5.49 8.55
N GLY A 104 -0.13 -5.30 9.86
CA GLY A 104 -0.02 -3.98 10.48
C GLY A 104 -1.38 -3.34 10.78
N GLY A 105 -1.33 -2.14 11.35
CA GLY A 105 -2.51 -1.47 11.90
C GLY A 105 -2.81 -1.86 13.35
N TYR A 106 -3.80 -1.17 13.93
CA TYR A 106 -4.08 -1.31 15.37
C TYR A 106 -4.64 -2.67 15.78
N ALA A 107 -5.44 -3.32 14.92
CA ALA A 107 -6.06 -4.60 15.21
C ALA A 107 -5.07 -5.78 15.20
N SER A 108 -3.96 -5.68 14.45
CA SER A 108 -2.93 -6.73 14.39
C SER A 108 -2.28 -6.98 15.75
N GLY A 109 -2.09 -5.90 16.56
CA GLY A 109 -1.47 -6.00 17.88
C GLY A 109 -2.17 -7.02 18.80
N PRO A 110 -3.40 -6.77 19.23
CA PRO A 110 -4.14 -7.68 20.11
C PRO A 110 -4.40 -9.03 19.45
N THR A 111 -4.69 -9.09 18.14
CA THR A 111 -4.99 -10.35 17.45
C THR A 111 -3.78 -11.30 17.45
N LEU A 112 -2.62 -10.85 16.97
CA LEU A 112 -1.43 -11.72 16.87
C LEU A 112 -0.82 -12.00 18.24
N LYS A 113 -0.86 -11.05 19.18
CA LYS A 113 -0.42 -11.29 20.55
C LYS A 113 -1.23 -12.39 21.18
N THR A 114 -2.56 -12.35 21.06
CA THR A 114 -3.44 -13.36 21.61
C THR A 114 -3.25 -14.71 20.91
N ALA A 115 -3.14 -14.75 19.58
CA ALA A 115 -2.85 -15.96 18.83
C ALA A 115 -1.55 -16.63 19.30
N GLY A 116 -0.47 -15.85 19.43
CA GLY A 116 0.81 -16.35 19.94
C GLY A 116 0.75 -16.85 21.38
N MET A 117 -0.01 -16.19 22.26
CA MET A 117 -0.25 -16.68 23.64
C MET A 117 -1.04 -18.00 23.70
N MET A 118 -1.89 -18.25 22.71
CA MET A 118 -2.63 -19.52 22.56
C MET A 118 -1.83 -20.59 21.80
N GLY A 119 -0.55 -20.36 21.50
CA GLY A 119 0.32 -21.32 20.80
C GLY A 119 0.13 -21.34 19.27
N ILE A 120 -0.78 -20.55 18.73
CA ILE A 120 -1.05 -20.49 17.27
C ILE A 120 0.10 -19.77 16.58
N PRO A 121 0.69 -20.35 15.52
CA PRO A 121 1.79 -19.71 14.79
C PRO A 121 1.35 -18.43 14.11
N THR A 122 2.21 -17.41 14.21
CA THR A 122 1.93 -16.10 13.60
C THR A 122 2.96 -15.75 12.54
N LEU A 123 2.50 -15.10 11.47
CA LEU A 123 3.31 -14.49 10.44
C LEU A 123 3.02 -12.99 10.38
N ILE A 124 4.07 -12.18 10.23
CA ILE A 124 3.96 -10.73 10.05
C ILE A 124 4.35 -10.38 8.61
N GLN A 125 3.62 -9.46 8.00
CA GLN A 125 4.01 -8.81 6.75
C GLN A 125 4.29 -7.32 7.04
N GLU A 126 5.53 -6.87 6.73
CA GLU A 126 5.95 -5.47 6.88
C GLU A 126 6.10 -4.83 5.49
N GLN A 127 5.32 -3.79 5.26
CA GLN A 127 5.24 -3.13 3.94
C GLN A 127 6.32 -2.08 3.72
N ASN A 128 6.86 -1.49 4.78
CA ASN A 128 7.73 -0.33 4.71
C ASN A 128 9.20 -0.71 4.89
N SER A 129 10.10 0.13 4.41
CA SER A 129 11.56 0.01 4.65
C SER A 129 11.97 0.35 6.10
N TYR A 130 11.00 0.78 6.92
CA TYR A 130 11.15 1.01 8.35
C TYR A 130 10.00 0.36 9.09
N ALA A 131 10.33 -0.58 9.97
CA ALA A 131 9.33 -1.40 10.65
C ALA A 131 8.42 -0.59 11.57
N GLY A 132 7.11 -0.84 11.46
CA GLY A 132 6.11 -0.26 12.34
C GLY A 132 6.26 -0.74 13.80
N VAL A 133 5.86 0.09 14.76
CA VAL A 133 5.97 -0.24 16.20
C VAL A 133 5.27 -1.55 16.54
N THR A 134 4.06 -1.77 16.04
CA THR A 134 3.29 -2.99 16.27
C THR A 134 4.05 -4.22 15.77
N ASN A 135 4.58 -4.18 14.55
CA ASN A 135 5.34 -5.29 13.99
C ASN A 135 6.63 -5.58 14.76
N LYS A 136 7.34 -4.55 15.23
CA LYS A 136 8.52 -4.72 16.11
C LYS A 136 8.18 -5.43 17.42
N LEU A 137 7.05 -5.10 18.03
CA LEU A 137 6.60 -5.75 19.27
C LEU A 137 6.19 -7.22 19.06
N LEU A 138 5.51 -7.49 17.95
CA LEU A 138 5.03 -8.85 17.61
C LEU A 138 6.13 -9.77 17.07
N ALA A 139 7.22 -9.20 16.53
CA ALA A 139 8.30 -9.95 15.90
C ALA A 139 8.94 -11.02 16.80
N LYS A 140 9.00 -10.77 18.11
CA LYS A 140 9.58 -11.72 19.08
C LYS A 140 8.83 -13.05 19.09
N SER A 141 7.50 -13.03 19.00
CA SER A 141 6.64 -14.21 19.02
C SER A 141 6.32 -14.76 17.62
N ALA A 142 6.49 -13.97 16.59
CA ALA A 142 6.24 -14.39 15.22
C ALA A 142 7.20 -15.52 14.78
N LYS A 143 6.66 -16.47 14.01
CA LYS A 143 7.44 -17.57 13.42
C LYS A 143 8.12 -17.13 12.13
N LYS A 144 7.46 -16.27 11.33
CA LYS A 144 7.97 -15.74 10.06
C LYS A 144 7.63 -14.25 9.92
N ILE A 145 8.50 -13.52 9.24
CA ILE A 145 8.35 -12.09 9.00
C ILE A 145 8.65 -11.83 7.51
N CYS A 146 7.60 -11.66 6.73
CA CYS A 146 7.68 -11.31 5.33
C CYS A 146 7.90 -9.79 5.19
N VAL A 147 8.96 -9.38 4.53
CA VAL A 147 9.34 -7.98 4.40
C VAL A 147 9.37 -7.53 2.94
N ALA A 148 9.06 -6.25 2.72
CA ALA A 148 9.05 -5.69 1.37
C ALA A 148 10.43 -5.18 0.92
N TYR A 149 11.32 -4.89 1.84
CA TYR A 149 12.63 -4.30 1.59
C TYR A 149 13.74 -5.13 2.23
N ASP A 150 14.92 -5.10 1.63
CA ASP A 150 16.15 -5.62 2.23
C ASP A 150 16.61 -4.76 3.44
N GLY A 151 17.58 -5.25 4.21
CA GLY A 151 18.16 -4.53 5.36
C GLY A 151 17.21 -4.45 6.58
N MET A 152 16.25 -5.36 6.68
CA MET A 152 15.28 -5.39 7.78
C MET A 152 15.78 -6.14 9.03
N GLU A 153 16.96 -6.78 8.97
CA GLU A 153 17.64 -7.42 10.09
C GLU A 153 18.01 -6.44 11.22
N LYS A 154 18.04 -5.15 10.96
CA LYS A 154 18.15 -4.10 11.97
C LYS A 154 16.92 -3.97 12.89
N PHE A 155 15.79 -4.58 12.51
CA PHE A 155 14.54 -4.54 13.27
C PHE A 155 14.07 -5.91 13.72
N PHE A 156 14.44 -6.97 12.99
CA PHE A 156 13.92 -8.33 13.14
C PHE A 156 15.05 -9.35 13.16
N GLU A 157 14.82 -10.48 13.81
CA GLU A 157 15.73 -11.63 13.79
C GLU A 157 15.87 -12.17 12.36
N LYS A 158 17.11 -12.27 11.87
CA LYS A 158 17.44 -12.61 10.48
C LYS A 158 16.81 -13.94 10.04
N GLU A 159 16.79 -14.92 10.90
CA GLU A 159 16.28 -16.29 10.64
C GLU A 159 14.77 -16.33 10.41
N LYS A 160 14.05 -15.31 10.87
CA LYS A 160 12.60 -15.17 10.66
C LYS A 160 12.25 -14.39 9.41
N ILE A 161 13.19 -13.63 8.84
CA ILE A 161 12.95 -12.73 7.71
C ILE A 161 12.87 -13.51 6.41
N ILE A 162 11.87 -13.17 5.61
CA ILE A 162 11.73 -13.59 4.21
C ILE A 162 11.49 -12.33 3.38
N LEU A 163 12.37 -12.04 2.45
CA LEU A 163 12.19 -10.92 1.50
C LEU A 163 11.20 -11.35 0.42
N THR A 164 9.97 -10.86 0.53
CA THR A 164 8.86 -11.23 -0.35
C THR A 164 8.38 -10.09 -1.25
N GLY A 165 8.75 -8.86 -0.94
CA GLY A 165 8.08 -7.70 -1.50
C GLY A 165 6.70 -7.46 -0.87
N ASN A 166 5.96 -6.49 -1.41
CA ASN A 166 4.57 -6.23 -1.02
C ASN A 166 3.58 -6.93 -1.95
N PRO A 167 2.54 -7.56 -1.40
CA PRO A 167 1.42 -8.03 -2.20
C PRO A 167 0.72 -6.87 -2.90
N VAL A 168 0.58 -6.98 -4.21
CA VAL A 168 -0.13 -6.01 -5.05
C VAL A 168 -1.37 -6.64 -5.66
N ARG A 169 -2.23 -5.80 -6.24
CA ARG A 169 -3.44 -6.26 -6.92
C ARG A 169 -3.09 -7.09 -8.16
N GLN A 170 -3.64 -8.28 -8.27
CA GLN A 170 -3.40 -9.20 -9.39
C GLN A 170 -3.78 -8.59 -10.75
N GLY A 171 -4.85 -7.80 -10.83
CA GLY A 171 -5.30 -7.15 -12.05
C GLY A 171 -4.23 -6.28 -12.73
N LEU A 172 -3.31 -5.68 -11.96
CA LEU A 172 -2.21 -4.89 -12.50
C LEU A 172 -1.19 -5.75 -13.27
N LEU A 173 -0.95 -6.99 -12.83
CA LEU A 173 0.01 -7.90 -13.46
C LEU A 173 -0.53 -8.55 -14.73
N THR A 174 -1.84 -8.74 -14.81
CA THR A 174 -2.52 -9.41 -15.92
C THR A 174 -3.08 -8.45 -16.96
N SER A 175 -3.00 -7.14 -16.70
CA SER A 175 -3.50 -6.11 -17.60
C SER A 175 -2.77 -6.15 -18.95
N LYS A 176 -3.56 -6.19 -20.03
CA LYS A 176 -3.08 -6.13 -21.42
C LYS A 176 -3.40 -4.77 -22.07
N VAL A 177 -3.76 -3.78 -21.28
CA VAL A 177 -4.12 -2.45 -21.78
C VAL A 177 -2.91 -1.82 -22.49
N THR A 178 -3.08 -1.46 -23.75
CA THR A 178 -2.07 -0.73 -24.52
C THR A 178 -2.08 0.75 -24.14
N LYS A 179 -0.97 1.46 -24.38
CA LYS A 179 -0.88 2.91 -24.12
C LYS A 179 -1.95 3.69 -24.89
N VAL A 180 -2.23 3.28 -26.13
CA VAL A 180 -3.25 3.94 -26.99
C VAL A 180 -4.65 3.79 -26.39
N GLU A 181 -5.04 2.58 -25.98
CA GLU A 181 -6.32 2.32 -25.32
C GLU A 181 -6.43 3.08 -24.00
N ALA A 182 -5.37 3.07 -23.20
CA ALA A 182 -5.29 3.78 -21.94
C ALA A 182 -5.51 5.28 -22.11
N LEU A 183 -4.80 5.93 -23.02
CA LEU A 183 -4.91 7.37 -23.31
C LEU A 183 -6.29 7.76 -23.83
N LYS A 184 -6.92 6.90 -24.64
CA LYS A 184 -8.28 7.12 -25.13
C LYS A 184 -9.30 7.25 -23.99
N THR A 185 -9.13 6.52 -22.88
CA THR A 185 -10.03 6.61 -21.71
C THR A 185 -9.93 7.95 -20.98
N PHE A 186 -8.83 8.68 -21.16
CA PHE A 186 -8.59 10.00 -20.59
C PHE A 186 -8.77 11.13 -21.64
N GLU A 187 -9.20 10.79 -22.85
CA GLU A 187 -9.37 11.74 -23.97
C GLU A 187 -8.05 12.47 -24.31
N LEU A 188 -6.92 11.77 -24.25
CA LEU A 188 -5.58 12.28 -24.50
C LEU A 188 -5.00 11.70 -25.79
N ASN A 189 -4.00 12.40 -26.36
CA ASN A 189 -3.35 12.03 -27.61
C ASN A 189 -2.31 10.91 -27.41
N SER A 190 -2.32 9.90 -28.29
CA SER A 190 -1.40 8.76 -28.25
C SER A 190 0.06 9.12 -28.54
N ASP A 191 0.30 10.21 -29.26
CA ASP A 191 1.62 10.59 -29.78
C ASP A 191 2.41 11.49 -28.80
N LYS A 192 1.79 11.84 -27.68
CA LYS A 192 2.41 12.70 -26.67
C LYS A 192 2.84 11.94 -25.43
N LYS A 193 3.87 12.44 -24.75
CA LYS A 193 4.27 11.93 -23.43
C LYS A 193 3.30 12.40 -22.35
N THR A 194 3.08 11.56 -21.37
CA THR A 194 2.06 11.76 -20.34
C THR A 194 2.64 11.64 -18.94
N ILE A 195 2.40 12.64 -18.09
CA ILE A 195 2.67 12.61 -16.65
C ILE A 195 1.39 12.24 -15.90
N LEU A 196 1.46 11.19 -15.10
CA LEU A 196 0.40 10.82 -14.15
C LEU A 196 0.71 11.40 -12.78
N ILE A 197 -0.19 12.22 -12.23
CA ILE A 197 -0.08 12.84 -10.92
C ILE A 197 -1.06 12.16 -9.97
N LEU A 198 -0.54 11.49 -8.91
CA LEU A 198 -1.32 10.75 -7.95
C LEU A 198 -1.34 11.44 -6.58
N GLY A 199 -2.47 12.05 -6.25
CA GLY A 199 -2.72 12.61 -4.92
C GLY A 199 -3.12 11.56 -3.87
N GLY A 200 -3.50 10.35 -4.31
CA GLY A 200 -4.15 9.35 -3.46
C GLY A 200 -5.61 9.72 -3.14
N SER A 201 -6.33 8.85 -2.42
CA SER A 201 -7.80 8.99 -2.20
C SER A 201 -8.20 10.27 -1.45
N LEU A 202 -7.35 10.78 -0.56
CA LEU A 202 -7.60 12.02 0.19
C LEU A 202 -6.94 13.24 -0.44
N GLY A 203 -6.03 13.04 -1.38
CA GLY A 203 -5.25 14.08 -2.02
C GLY A 203 -3.91 14.38 -1.33
N ALA A 204 -3.00 14.96 -2.09
CA ALA A 204 -1.67 15.39 -1.65
C ALA A 204 -1.57 16.92 -1.78
N ARG A 205 -1.74 17.64 -0.65
CA ARG A 205 -1.83 19.09 -0.63
C ARG A 205 -0.73 19.78 -1.44
N THR A 206 0.52 19.48 -1.15
CA THR A 206 1.68 20.15 -1.75
C THR A 206 1.79 19.86 -3.24
N ILE A 207 1.54 18.61 -3.66
CA ILE A 207 1.51 18.23 -5.08
C ILE A 207 0.40 18.99 -5.80
N ASN A 208 -0.82 19.04 -5.24
CA ASN A 208 -1.93 19.79 -5.83
C ASN A 208 -1.64 21.29 -5.91
N GLN A 209 -1.05 21.89 -4.88
CA GLN A 209 -0.65 23.28 -4.88
C GLN A 209 0.40 23.58 -5.97
N CYS A 210 1.38 22.71 -6.15
CA CYS A 210 2.35 22.83 -7.23
C CYS A 210 1.68 22.81 -8.61
N MET A 211 0.77 21.86 -8.85
CA MET A 211 0.08 21.77 -10.14
C MET A 211 -0.80 23.01 -10.40
N MET A 212 -1.56 23.47 -9.39
CA MET A 212 -2.36 24.69 -9.51
C MET A 212 -1.51 25.94 -9.83
N ALA A 213 -0.33 26.05 -9.20
CA ALA A 213 0.58 27.18 -9.46
C ALA A 213 1.19 27.18 -10.87
N ASN A 214 1.13 26.05 -11.59
CA ASN A 214 1.73 25.88 -12.90
C ASN A 214 0.70 25.63 -14.02
N ILE A 215 -0.58 26.00 -13.84
CA ILE A 215 -1.64 25.75 -14.84
C ILE A 215 -1.30 26.38 -16.20
N GLU A 216 -0.76 27.60 -16.25
CA GLU A 216 -0.37 28.24 -17.51
C GLU A 216 0.76 27.49 -18.23
N LYS A 217 1.73 26.97 -17.46
CA LYS A 217 2.78 26.12 -18.02
C LYS A 217 2.22 24.77 -18.51
N ILE A 218 1.22 24.21 -17.84
CA ILE A 218 0.53 22.99 -18.26
C ILE A 218 -0.14 23.23 -19.61
N LYS A 219 -0.92 24.30 -19.75
CA LYS A 219 -1.62 24.65 -21.00
C LYS A 219 -0.68 24.80 -22.19
N SER A 220 0.44 25.48 -21.99
CA SER A 220 1.44 25.75 -23.05
C SER A 220 2.40 24.56 -23.29
N SER A 221 2.29 23.50 -22.51
CA SER A 221 3.17 22.34 -22.62
C SER A 221 2.78 21.42 -23.77
N ASP A 222 3.78 20.82 -24.41
CA ASP A 222 3.59 19.69 -25.33
C ASP A 222 3.38 18.34 -24.61
N ILE A 223 3.55 18.31 -23.28
CA ILE A 223 3.33 17.16 -22.42
C ILE A 223 1.87 17.11 -21.98
N GLN A 224 1.32 15.91 -21.79
CA GLN A 224 -0.02 15.68 -21.29
C GLN A 224 -0.02 15.28 -19.81
N PHE A 225 -1.13 15.54 -19.15
CA PHE A 225 -1.26 15.32 -17.71
C PHE A 225 -2.56 14.60 -17.37
N ILE A 226 -2.45 13.55 -16.57
CA ILE A 226 -3.58 12.91 -15.86
C ILE A 226 -3.40 13.25 -14.39
N TRP A 227 -4.32 14.05 -13.84
CA TRP A 227 -4.19 14.58 -12.49
C TRP A 227 -5.30 14.09 -11.59
N GLN A 228 -4.97 13.12 -10.71
CA GLN A 228 -5.83 12.70 -9.62
C GLN A 228 -5.59 13.58 -8.40
N THR A 229 -6.55 14.44 -8.11
CA THR A 229 -6.45 15.45 -7.04
C THR A 229 -6.72 14.88 -5.65
N GLY A 230 -7.50 13.79 -5.54
CA GLY A 230 -8.15 13.34 -4.32
C GLY A 230 -9.40 14.16 -3.99
N LYS A 231 -10.35 13.54 -3.32
CA LYS A 231 -11.69 14.12 -3.07
C LYS A 231 -11.66 15.49 -2.39
N ILE A 232 -10.72 15.69 -1.45
CA ILE A 232 -10.66 16.94 -0.65
C ILE A 232 -10.27 18.15 -1.51
N TYR A 233 -9.51 17.94 -2.58
CA TYR A 233 -8.94 19.03 -3.36
C TYR A 233 -9.62 19.23 -4.72
N TYR A 234 -10.50 18.33 -5.13
CA TYR A 234 -11.09 18.35 -6.46
C TYR A 234 -11.80 19.66 -6.77
N ASP A 235 -12.72 20.08 -5.91
CA ASP A 235 -13.50 21.32 -6.13
C ASP A 235 -12.59 22.55 -6.23
N LYS A 236 -11.54 22.61 -5.38
CA LYS A 236 -10.57 23.69 -5.39
C LYS A 236 -9.75 23.72 -6.69
N VAL A 237 -9.39 22.56 -7.20
CA VAL A 237 -8.65 22.45 -8.47
C VAL A 237 -9.55 22.84 -9.63
N MET A 238 -10.81 22.37 -9.65
CA MET A 238 -11.78 22.73 -10.67
C MET A 238 -12.08 24.24 -10.66
N GLU A 239 -12.14 24.89 -9.49
CA GLU A 239 -12.27 26.35 -9.41
C GLU A 239 -11.04 27.07 -9.96
N ALA A 240 -9.82 26.54 -9.73
CA ALA A 240 -8.59 27.13 -10.27
C ALA A 240 -8.49 27.09 -11.79
N ILE A 241 -9.19 26.15 -12.45
CA ILE A 241 -9.26 26.04 -13.92
C ILE A 241 -10.61 26.52 -14.49
N LYS A 242 -11.48 27.11 -13.66
CA LYS A 242 -12.80 27.61 -14.05
C LYS A 242 -12.65 28.80 -15.00
N GLY A 243 -13.52 28.83 -16.01
CA GLY A 243 -13.50 29.86 -17.05
C GLY A 243 -12.57 29.56 -18.23
N GLU A 244 -11.82 28.46 -18.13
CA GLU A 244 -11.06 27.94 -19.25
C GLU A 244 -11.95 27.06 -20.15
N GLU A 245 -11.79 27.19 -21.47
CA GLU A 245 -12.17 26.11 -22.37
C GLU A 245 -11.42 24.83 -21.97
N LYS A 246 -11.98 23.66 -22.32
CA LYS A 246 -11.32 22.36 -22.05
C LYS A 246 -9.83 22.42 -22.38
N ILE A 247 -8.96 22.21 -21.38
CA ILE A 247 -7.50 22.17 -21.57
C ILE A 247 -7.17 20.84 -22.26
N PRO A 248 -6.77 20.82 -23.55
CA PRO A 248 -6.72 19.58 -24.35
C PRO A 248 -5.71 18.55 -23.87
N ASN A 249 -4.66 18.99 -23.15
CA ASN A 249 -3.58 18.16 -22.65
C ASN A 249 -3.69 17.86 -21.14
N LEU A 250 -4.88 18.08 -20.53
CA LEU A 250 -5.10 17.89 -19.09
C LEU A 250 -6.40 17.13 -18.82
N HIS A 251 -6.28 16.01 -18.14
CA HIS A 251 -7.41 15.28 -17.55
C HIS A 251 -7.36 15.36 -16.02
N VAL A 252 -8.39 15.96 -15.40
CA VAL A 252 -8.49 16.12 -13.94
C VAL A 252 -9.62 15.24 -13.40
N THR A 253 -9.33 14.50 -12.33
CA THR A 253 -10.33 13.68 -11.64
C THR A 253 -10.07 13.64 -10.13
N ASP A 254 -11.11 13.45 -9.34
CA ASP A 254 -10.99 13.26 -7.88
C ASP A 254 -10.44 11.88 -7.54
N PHE A 255 -10.81 10.85 -8.31
CA PHE A 255 -10.42 9.46 -8.06
C PHE A 255 -10.33 8.67 -9.37
N ILE A 256 -9.28 7.85 -9.51
CA ILE A 256 -9.12 6.91 -10.62
C ILE A 256 -9.51 5.52 -10.14
N SER A 257 -10.60 4.97 -10.67
CA SER A 257 -11.06 3.61 -10.37
C SER A 257 -10.28 2.54 -11.13
N ASN A 258 -9.95 2.81 -12.39
CA ASN A 258 -9.17 1.92 -13.25
C ASN A 258 -7.70 2.40 -13.30
N MET A 259 -6.90 1.89 -12.36
CA MET A 259 -5.46 2.22 -12.28
C MET A 259 -4.65 1.58 -13.41
N GLU A 260 -5.12 0.48 -13.99
CA GLU A 260 -4.48 -0.18 -15.14
C GLU A 260 -4.38 0.79 -16.32
N ASN A 261 -5.46 1.52 -16.62
CA ASN A 261 -5.44 2.55 -17.66
C ASN A 261 -4.52 3.71 -17.30
N ALA A 262 -4.57 4.20 -16.04
CA ALA A 262 -3.73 5.31 -15.62
C ALA A 262 -2.23 4.98 -15.74
N TYR A 263 -1.86 3.80 -15.26
CA TYR A 263 -0.49 3.32 -15.39
C TYR A 263 -0.12 3.02 -16.85
N GLY A 264 -1.04 2.46 -17.64
CA GLY A 264 -0.85 2.22 -19.07
C GLY A 264 -0.53 3.51 -19.84
N ALA A 265 -1.24 4.59 -19.54
CA ALA A 265 -1.08 5.90 -20.16
C ALA A 265 0.23 6.63 -19.77
N ALA A 266 0.77 6.38 -18.57
CA ALA A 266 1.84 7.18 -17.99
C ALA A 266 3.23 6.82 -18.52
N ASP A 267 4.02 7.83 -18.89
CA ASP A 267 5.46 7.74 -19.14
C ASP A 267 6.28 8.10 -17.89
N LEU A 268 5.76 9.00 -17.05
CA LEU A 268 6.33 9.41 -15.78
C LEU A 268 5.22 9.55 -14.74
N ILE A 269 5.50 9.17 -13.50
CA ILE A 269 4.55 9.29 -12.40
C ILE A 269 5.08 10.28 -11.36
N ILE A 270 4.20 11.13 -10.83
CA ILE A 270 4.43 11.93 -9.62
C ILE A 270 3.53 11.37 -8.53
N SER A 271 4.10 10.97 -7.39
CA SER A 271 3.31 10.36 -6.31
C SER A 271 3.90 10.59 -4.93
N ARG A 272 3.07 10.39 -3.90
CA ARG A 272 3.55 10.11 -2.54
C ARG A 272 4.27 8.76 -2.50
N ALA A 273 5.17 8.59 -1.51
CA ALA A 273 5.97 7.38 -1.36
C ALA A 273 5.29 6.31 -0.47
N GLY A 274 4.02 6.01 -0.76
CA GLY A 274 3.30 4.92 -0.11
C GLY A 274 3.83 3.56 -0.56
N ALA A 275 4.01 2.63 0.39
CA ALA A 275 4.63 1.33 0.13
C ALA A 275 3.93 0.52 -0.97
N GLY A 276 2.59 0.48 -0.97
CA GLY A 276 1.82 -0.22 -2.00
C GLY A 276 2.01 0.39 -3.39
N SER A 277 1.92 1.72 -3.51
CA SER A 277 2.13 2.41 -4.79
C SER A 277 3.53 2.20 -5.34
N ILE A 278 4.56 2.30 -4.48
CA ILE A 278 5.95 2.00 -4.88
C ILE A 278 6.06 0.59 -5.46
N SER A 279 5.46 -0.40 -4.81
CA SER A 279 5.51 -1.78 -5.29
C SER A 279 4.80 -1.95 -6.63
N GLU A 280 3.70 -1.24 -6.86
CA GLU A 280 3.03 -1.18 -8.15
C GLU A 280 3.95 -0.54 -9.23
N PHE A 281 4.64 0.57 -8.90
CA PHE A 281 5.58 1.22 -9.84
C PHE A 281 6.75 0.30 -10.20
N CYS A 282 7.30 -0.43 -9.23
CA CYS A 282 8.36 -1.41 -9.47
C CYS A 282 7.92 -2.50 -10.46
N LEU A 283 6.76 -3.10 -10.21
CA LEU A 283 6.20 -4.17 -11.05
C LEU A 283 5.90 -3.70 -12.48
N LEU A 284 5.40 -2.47 -12.61
CA LEU A 284 5.02 -1.89 -13.90
C LEU A 284 6.16 -1.14 -14.59
N LYS A 285 7.37 -1.17 -14.04
CA LYS A 285 8.59 -0.52 -14.58
C LYS A 285 8.41 0.99 -14.80
N LYS A 286 7.59 1.66 -13.96
CA LYS A 286 7.23 3.06 -14.17
C LYS A 286 8.26 4.00 -13.56
N PRO A 287 8.88 4.89 -14.38
CA PRO A 287 9.66 6.01 -13.86
C PRO A 287 8.83 6.86 -12.91
N VAL A 288 9.41 7.25 -11.76
CA VAL A 288 8.65 7.95 -10.73
C VAL A 288 9.45 9.05 -10.06
N ILE A 289 8.77 10.17 -9.80
CA ILE A 289 9.19 11.23 -8.89
C ILE A 289 8.40 11.07 -7.60
N LEU A 290 9.10 10.81 -6.51
CA LEU A 290 8.50 10.60 -5.19
C LEU A 290 8.58 11.87 -4.36
N VAL A 291 7.42 12.29 -3.86
CA VAL A 291 7.25 13.42 -2.92
C VAL A 291 6.71 12.88 -1.61
N PRO A 292 7.56 12.41 -0.67
CA PRO A 292 7.11 11.81 0.58
C PRO A 292 6.25 12.75 1.41
N SER A 293 5.20 12.23 2.03
CA SER A 293 4.37 13.00 2.96
C SER A 293 5.10 13.19 4.28
N PRO A 294 5.21 14.43 4.81
CA PRO A 294 5.79 14.69 6.12
C PRO A 294 4.87 14.27 7.28
N ASN A 295 3.59 13.99 6.99
CA ASN A 295 2.56 13.74 8.02
C ASN A 295 2.29 12.23 8.22
N VAL A 296 3.33 11.40 8.14
CA VAL A 296 3.22 9.96 8.35
C VAL A 296 4.03 9.51 9.57
N ALA A 297 3.61 8.42 10.19
CA ALA A 297 4.30 7.87 11.34
C ALA A 297 5.75 7.48 10.98
N GLU A 298 6.70 7.75 11.89
CA GLU A 298 8.11 7.29 11.77
C GLU A 298 8.82 7.77 10.48
N ASP A 299 8.27 8.77 9.78
CA ASP A 299 8.78 9.26 8.50
C ASP A 299 9.02 8.14 7.47
N HIS A 300 8.15 7.12 7.48
CA HIS A 300 8.34 5.93 6.65
C HIS A 300 8.30 6.22 5.15
N GLN A 301 7.56 7.25 4.70
CA GLN A 301 7.53 7.57 3.27
C GLN A 301 8.86 8.11 2.75
N THR A 302 9.55 8.96 3.52
CA THR A 302 10.92 9.40 3.15
C THR A 302 11.86 8.20 3.07
N LYS A 303 11.80 7.29 4.04
CA LYS A 303 12.63 6.09 4.05
C LYS A 303 12.32 5.16 2.87
N ASN A 304 11.05 4.98 2.52
CA ASN A 304 10.64 4.23 1.34
C ASN A 304 11.19 4.86 0.05
N ALA A 305 11.06 6.20 -0.10
CA ALA A 305 11.58 6.90 -1.27
C ALA A 305 13.10 6.74 -1.39
N LEU A 306 13.83 6.96 -0.30
CA LEU A 306 15.29 6.84 -0.30
C LEU A 306 15.77 5.41 -0.60
N ALA A 307 15.01 4.38 -0.24
CA ALA A 307 15.34 3.00 -0.61
C ALA A 307 15.38 2.79 -2.14
N LEU A 308 14.58 3.55 -2.92
CA LEU A 308 14.62 3.54 -4.39
C LEU A 308 15.68 4.49 -4.92
N VAL A 309 15.78 5.70 -4.37
CA VAL A 309 16.70 6.75 -4.80
C VAL A 309 18.15 6.29 -4.67
N ASN A 310 18.52 5.62 -3.59
CA ASN A 310 19.84 5.06 -3.37
C ASN A 310 20.22 3.96 -4.40
N LYS A 311 19.24 3.42 -5.12
CA LYS A 311 19.40 2.47 -6.23
C LYS A 311 19.16 3.14 -7.59
N GLU A 312 19.15 4.46 -7.65
CA GLU A 312 18.87 5.27 -8.84
C GLU A 312 17.55 4.87 -9.58
N ALA A 313 16.59 4.36 -8.81
CA ALA A 313 15.31 3.83 -9.30
C ALA A 313 14.14 4.82 -9.20
N ALA A 314 14.35 5.98 -8.59
CA ALA A 314 13.37 7.06 -8.47
C ALA A 314 14.07 8.40 -8.31
N ILE A 315 13.34 9.48 -8.61
CA ILE A 315 13.74 10.85 -8.28
C ILE A 315 13.01 11.25 -6.99
N TYR A 316 13.69 11.98 -6.11
CA TYR A 316 13.15 12.48 -4.85
C TYR A 316 13.01 13.99 -4.89
N VAL A 317 11.84 14.48 -4.51
CA VAL A 317 11.59 15.90 -4.24
C VAL A 317 11.03 16.03 -2.83
N LYS A 318 11.67 16.84 -1.99
CA LYS A 318 11.22 17.07 -0.63
C LYS A 318 9.88 17.83 -0.63
N ASP A 319 8.94 17.44 0.24
CA ASP A 319 7.61 18.04 0.27
C ASP A 319 7.65 19.57 0.44
N SER A 320 8.54 20.10 1.29
CA SER A 320 8.70 21.54 1.50
C SER A 320 9.23 22.33 0.29
N GLU A 321 9.84 21.66 -0.68
CA GLU A 321 10.41 22.25 -1.89
C GLU A 321 9.53 21.97 -3.12
N ALA A 322 8.50 21.12 -2.98
CA ALA A 322 7.76 20.62 -4.12
C ALA A 322 6.97 21.71 -4.86
N ILE A 323 6.46 22.74 -4.17
CA ILE A 323 5.71 23.81 -4.82
C ILE A 323 6.58 24.54 -5.85
N GLU A 324 7.87 24.76 -5.54
CA GLU A 324 8.79 25.51 -6.37
C GLU A 324 9.48 24.64 -7.42
N LYS A 325 9.83 23.39 -7.09
CA LYS A 325 10.76 22.58 -7.91
C LYS A 325 10.09 21.44 -8.68
N LEU A 326 9.00 20.87 -8.15
CA LEU A 326 8.45 19.59 -8.64
C LEU A 326 8.04 19.66 -10.12
N PHE A 327 7.39 20.74 -10.54
CA PHE A 327 6.91 20.86 -11.90
C PHE A 327 8.08 20.89 -12.90
N ASP A 328 9.07 21.74 -12.67
CA ASP A 328 10.22 21.89 -13.56
C ASP A 328 11.05 20.59 -13.58
N VAL A 329 11.29 19.94 -12.44
CA VAL A 329 11.93 18.61 -12.36
C VAL A 329 11.16 17.58 -13.19
N ALA A 330 9.83 17.59 -13.13
CA ALA A 330 9.02 16.64 -13.89
C ALA A 330 9.10 16.87 -15.41
N ILE A 331 9.05 18.13 -15.84
CA ILE A 331 9.17 18.50 -17.25
C ILE A 331 10.57 18.18 -17.80
N GLU A 332 11.62 18.47 -17.04
CA GLU A 332 12.99 18.12 -17.43
C GLU A 332 13.17 16.61 -17.53
N THR A 333 12.67 15.86 -16.53
CA THR A 333 12.77 14.41 -16.51
C THR A 333 12.06 13.75 -17.67
N ILE A 334 10.81 14.13 -17.96
CA ILE A 334 10.01 13.47 -19.00
C ILE A 334 10.56 13.73 -20.40
N LYS A 335 11.27 14.83 -20.62
CA LYS A 335 11.90 15.15 -21.90
C LYS A 335 13.16 14.31 -22.18
N GLN A 336 13.75 13.69 -21.15
CA GLN A 336 15.00 12.94 -21.27
C GLN A 336 14.73 11.43 -21.33
N ASP A 337 14.67 10.85 -22.54
CA ASP A 337 14.41 9.43 -22.74
C ASP A 337 15.45 8.53 -22.06
N THR A 338 16.71 8.96 -22.02
CA THR A 338 17.78 8.23 -21.34
C THR A 338 17.55 8.13 -19.83
N VAL A 339 17.03 9.20 -19.21
CA VAL A 339 16.69 9.22 -17.78
C VAL A 339 15.49 8.31 -17.51
N LEU A 340 14.43 8.41 -18.31
CA LEU A 340 13.25 7.53 -18.17
C LEU A 340 13.64 6.06 -18.33
N THR A 341 14.45 5.72 -19.31
CA THR A 341 14.92 4.35 -19.55
C THR A 341 15.76 3.85 -18.37
N LYS A 342 16.67 4.67 -17.83
CA LYS A 342 17.48 4.33 -16.65
C LYS A 342 16.61 4.07 -15.42
N LEU A 343 15.67 4.96 -15.12
CA LEU A 343 14.75 4.81 -13.99
C LEU A 343 13.91 3.53 -14.13
N SER A 344 13.37 3.26 -15.33
CA SER A 344 12.59 2.06 -15.62
C SER A 344 13.41 0.77 -15.47
N ALA A 345 14.65 0.76 -15.94
CA ALA A 345 15.56 -0.38 -15.83
C ALA A 345 15.96 -0.67 -14.38
N ASN A 346 16.14 0.36 -13.57
CA ASN A 346 16.53 0.22 -12.18
C ASN A 346 15.34 -0.15 -11.29
N ILE A 347 14.19 0.49 -11.47
CA ILE A 347 13.03 0.27 -10.59
C ILE A 347 12.48 -1.16 -10.72
N VAL A 348 12.54 -1.78 -11.90
CA VAL A 348 12.09 -3.16 -12.10
C VAL A 348 12.93 -4.19 -11.35
N GLN A 349 14.19 -3.88 -11.03
CA GLN A 349 15.06 -4.76 -10.22
C GLN A 349 14.55 -4.90 -8.78
N LEU A 350 13.65 -4.01 -8.37
CA LEU A 350 13.03 -4.00 -7.04
C LEU A 350 11.62 -4.63 -7.05
N ALA A 351 11.22 -5.23 -8.16
CA ALA A 351 9.90 -5.84 -8.33
C ALA A 351 9.83 -7.24 -7.72
N PHE A 352 8.73 -7.53 -7.06
CA PHE A 352 8.41 -8.85 -6.51
C PHE A 352 7.05 -9.33 -7.04
N PRO A 353 6.99 -9.91 -8.24
CA PRO A 353 5.71 -10.25 -8.89
C PRO A 353 4.91 -11.33 -8.16
N ASN A 354 5.58 -12.21 -7.43
CA ASN A 354 4.97 -13.36 -6.75
C ASN A 354 4.78 -13.13 -5.24
N SER A 355 4.85 -11.90 -4.76
CA SER A 355 4.82 -11.57 -3.33
C SER A 355 3.64 -12.21 -2.58
N ALA A 356 2.42 -12.06 -3.09
CA ALA A 356 1.22 -12.63 -2.46
C ALA A 356 1.28 -14.16 -2.37
N ASN A 357 1.74 -14.81 -3.45
CA ASN A 357 1.83 -16.28 -3.51
C ASN A 357 2.91 -16.82 -2.57
N VAL A 358 4.06 -16.18 -2.49
CA VAL A 358 5.13 -16.58 -1.55
C VAL A 358 4.66 -16.44 -0.10
N ILE A 359 3.98 -15.35 0.23
CA ILE A 359 3.43 -15.16 1.58
C ILE A 359 2.34 -16.20 1.87
N ALA A 360 1.44 -16.49 0.93
CA ALA A 360 0.39 -17.50 1.07
C ALA A 360 0.98 -18.88 1.35
N GLU A 361 2.03 -19.27 0.63
CA GLU A 361 2.77 -20.51 0.81
C GLU A 361 3.37 -20.62 2.23
N GLU A 362 4.00 -19.56 2.75
CA GLU A 362 4.56 -19.55 4.10
C GLU A 362 3.46 -19.63 5.18
N VAL A 363 2.31 -18.98 4.96
CA VAL A 363 1.15 -19.11 5.85
C VAL A 363 0.62 -20.54 5.84
N TYR A 364 0.52 -21.16 4.67
CA TYR A 364 0.07 -22.52 4.51
C TYR A 364 0.98 -23.52 5.25
N LYS A 365 2.31 -23.42 5.07
CA LYS A 365 3.31 -24.25 5.77
C LYS A 365 3.16 -24.17 7.29
N LEU A 366 2.96 -22.95 7.83
CA LEU A 366 2.75 -22.76 9.25
C LEU A 366 1.44 -23.40 9.73
N ALA A 367 0.36 -23.26 8.96
CA ALA A 367 -0.95 -23.78 9.31
C ALA A 367 -0.99 -25.33 9.26
N ILE A 368 -0.41 -25.95 8.25
CA ILE A 368 -0.30 -27.42 8.13
C ILE A 368 0.50 -27.98 9.31
N LYS A 369 1.69 -27.46 9.54
CA LYS A 369 2.54 -27.91 10.63
C LYS A 369 1.80 -27.86 11.98
N TYR A 370 1.11 -26.75 12.24
CA TYR A 370 0.34 -26.60 13.49
C TYR A 370 -0.80 -27.60 13.59
N LYS A 371 -1.52 -27.82 12.49
CA LYS A 371 -2.63 -28.79 12.42
C LYS A 371 -2.14 -30.21 12.72
N ASP A 372 -1.03 -30.64 12.11
CA ASP A 372 -0.45 -31.97 12.26
C ASP A 372 0.03 -32.20 13.70
N GLU A 373 0.64 -31.17 14.32
CA GLU A 373 1.13 -31.25 15.70
C GLU A 373 0.00 -31.28 16.75
N HIS A 374 -1.22 -30.81 16.44
CA HIS A 374 -2.32 -30.66 17.40
C HIS A 374 -3.53 -31.57 17.11
N GLY A 375 -3.49 -32.38 16.04
CA GLY A 375 -4.50 -33.40 15.73
C GLY A 375 -5.90 -32.84 15.36
N TYR A 376 -5.95 -31.70 14.67
CA TYR A 376 -7.22 -31.06 14.22
C TYR A 376 -7.69 -31.59 12.88
#